data_0a3aec5529a409d79b543d6c87cb57a5
#
_entry.id   0a3aec5529a409d79b543d6c87cb57a5
#
_cell.length_a   1.000
_cell.length_b   1.000
_cell.length_c   1.000
_cell.angle_alpha   90.00
_cell.angle_beta   90.00
_cell.angle_gamma   90.00
#
_symmetry.space_group_name_H-M   'P 1'
#
loop_
_entity.id
_entity.type
_entity.pdbx_description
1 polymer ?
#
loop_
_entity_poly.entity_id
_entity_poly.type
_entity_poly.pdbx_seq_one_letter_code
_entity_poly.pdbx_strand_id
1 'polypeptide(L)'
;MTQGKTHREPLLRIAKRDGIARPKAWAIRIIAVLLSLVVSGIFIFAVTKLNPFQVYEGIFDGAFGTPRRSWVTVRDAMMLLCIGVGLAPAFKMRFWNIGAEGQILIGGIVTAGFMRAFGGDISTPLLLVIMAVVSLLAGAAWGMVPATFKAVWNTNETLFTLMMNYVAIQLTSYFVALWENPVGSNTVGVINQRTKDGWFPELFGQEYGLNVVLVLLLTVGMFLYLKYSKQGYEISVVGDSENTARYAGINVKKVTIRTMA
;
A
#
# COMPACT_ATOMS: atom_id res chain seq x y z
N MET A 1 55.02 33.73 -1.67
CA MET A 1 53.85 34.54 -2.08
C MET A 1 52.84 33.62 -2.73
N THR A 2 51.90 33.10 -1.97
CA THR A 2 50.83 32.21 -2.46
C THR A 2 49.63 33.07 -2.81
N GLN A 3 49.32 33.17 -4.12
CA GLN A 3 48.13 33.87 -4.60
C GLN A 3 46.86 33.16 -4.07
N GLY A 4 46.07 33.86 -3.27
CA GLY A 4 44.78 33.42 -2.83
C GLY A 4 43.84 33.28 -4.02
N LYS A 5 43.38 32.05 -4.27
CA LYS A 5 42.26 31.79 -5.18
C LYS A 5 41.02 32.47 -4.60
N THR A 6 40.59 33.57 -5.23
CA THR A 6 39.29 34.16 -4.96
C THR A 6 38.21 33.15 -5.34
N HIS A 7 37.62 32.50 -4.36
CA HIS A 7 36.43 31.69 -4.54
C HIS A 7 35.30 32.62 -5.00
N ARG A 8 34.97 32.60 -6.29
CA ARG A 8 33.74 33.24 -6.78
C ARG A 8 32.56 32.59 -6.13
N GLU A 9 31.79 33.32 -5.37
CA GLU A 9 30.54 32.82 -4.79
C GLU A 9 29.61 32.41 -5.93
N PRO A 10 28.94 31.26 -5.79
CA PRO A 10 27.98 30.80 -6.81
C PRO A 10 26.82 31.77 -6.91
N LEU A 11 26.43 32.17 -8.13
CA LEU A 11 25.33 33.11 -8.43
C LEU A 11 23.98 32.61 -7.85
N LEU A 12 23.82 31.32 -7.60
CA LEU A 12 22.64 30.71 -6.99
C LEU A 12 23.09 29.81 -5.83
N ARG A 13 22.57 30.08 -4.64
CA ARG A 13 22.79 29.25 -3.45
C ARG A 13 21.48 28.66 -3.00
N ILE A 14 21.37 27.33 -3.04
CA ILE A 14 20.23 26.61 -2.47
C ILE A 14 20.45 26.52 -0.95
N ALA A 15 19.70 27.27 -0.18
CA ALA A 15 19.71 27.20 1.27
C ALA A 15 18.44 26.49 1.78
N LYS A 16 18.61 25.61 2.78
CA LYS A 16 17.48 24.99 3.47
C LYS A 16 16.70 26.08 4.21
N ARG A 17 15.42 26.23 3.87
CA ARG A 17 14.56 27.23 4.53
C ARG A 17 13.97 26.62 5.80
N ASP A 18 14.22 27.22 6.92
CA ASP A 18 13.66 26.85 8.21
C ASP A 18 12.21 27.37 8.30
N GLY A 19 11.28 26.44 8.08
CA GLY A 19 9.86 26.62 8.30
C GLY A 19 9.15 27.60 7.33
N ILE A 20 8.05 27.14 6.76
CA ILE A 20 7.08 27.99 6.03
C ILE A 20 5.83 28.10 6.92
N ALA A 21 5.30 29.31 7.12
CA ALA A 21 4.03 29.49 7.82
C ALA A 21 2.93 28.63 7.18
N ARG A 22 2.14 27.94 8.00
CA ARG A 22 1.10 26.99 7.53
C ARG A 22 0.22 27.54 6.40
N PRO A 23 -0.32 28.78 6.45
CA PRO A 23 -1.16 29.30 5.36
C PRO A 23 -0.39 29.46 4.05
N LYS A 24 0.88 29.90 4.09
CA LYS A 24 1.72 29.98 2.88
C LYS A 24 2.02 28.61 2.29
N ALA A 25 2.24 27.58 3.14
CA ALA A 25 2.44 26.21 2.68
C ALA A 25 1.20 25.67 1.97
N TRP A 26 0.01 25.94 2.49
CA TRP A 26 -1.25 25.56 1.85
C TRP A 26 -1.48 26.31 0.53
N ALA A 27 -1.23 27.63 0.50
CA ALA A 27 -1.34 28.42 -0.73
C ALA A 27 -0.43 27.88 -1.83
N ILE A 28 0.83 27.58 -1.51
CA ILE A 28 1.79 27.00 -2.48
C ILE A 28 1.26 25.65 -3.02
N ARG A 29 0.73 24.78 -2.16
CA ARG A 29 0.16 23.48 -2.58
C ARG A 29 -1.04 23.66 -3.50
N ILE A 30 -1.96 24.55 -3.17
CA ILE A 30 -3.14 24.84 -3.98
C ILE A 30 -2.72 25.38 -5.36
N ILE A 31 -1.81 26.37 -5.38
CA ILE A 31 -1.28 26.93 -6.63
C ILE A 31 -0.59 25.85 -7.47
N ALA A 32 0.21 24.97 -6.85
CA ALA A 32 0.88 23.89 -7.55
C ALA A 32 -0.13 22.91 -8.18
N VAL A 33 -1.21 22.56 -7.47
CA VAL A 33 -2.29 21.72 -8.00
C VAL A 33 -3.00 22.41 -9.17
N LEU A 34 -3.38 23.68 -9.03
CA LEU A 34 -4.03 24.41 -10.11
C LEU A 34 -3.13 24.54 -11.34
N LEU A 35 -1.85 24.83 -11.13
CA LEU A 35 -0.87 24.91 -12.21
C LEU A 35 -0.71 23.56 -12.92
N SER A 36 -0.66 22.45 -12.17
CA SER A 36 -0.57 21.12 -12.75
C SER A 36 -1.79 20.77 -13.60
N LEU A 37 -2.99 21.16 -13.18
CA LEU A 37 -4.20 20.99 -13.97
C LEU A 37 -4.15 21.81 -15.26
N VAL A 38 -3.69 23.07 -15.20
CA VAL A 38 -3.54 23.90 -16.41
C VAL A 38 -2.55 23.28 -17.38
N VAL A 39 -1.36 22.86 -16.90
CA VAL A 39 -0.33 22.22 -17.74
C VAL A 39 -0.85 20.91 -18.32
N SER A 40 -1.52 20.06 -17.53
CA SER A 40 -2.17 18.85 -18.02
C SER A 40 -3.23 19.15 -19.08
N GLY A 41 -4.04 20.19 -18.87
CA GLY A 41 -5.07 20.61 -19.83
C GLY A 41 -4.47 21.05 -21.18
N ILE A 42 -3.38 21.82 -21.13
CA ILE A 42 -2.63 22.23 -22.35
C ILE A 42 -2.09 20.98 -23.06
N PHE A 43 -1.52 20.04 -22.32
CA PHE A 43 -0.99 18.79 -22.89
C PHE A 43 -2.12 17.94 -23.54
N ILE A 44 -3.25 17.75 -22.85
CA ILE A 44 -4.41 17.03 -23.37
C ILE A 44 -4.86 17.68 -24.69
N PHE A 45 -5.05 19.00 -24.71
CA PHE A 45 -5.47 19.70 -25.92
C PHE A 45 -4.44 19.58 -27.06
N ALA A 46 -3.15 19.69 -26.74
CA ALA A 46 -2.11 19.60 -27.75
C ALA A 46 -2.05 18.21 -28.43
N VAL A 47 -2.19 17.15 -27.64
CA VAL A 47 -2.06 15.75 -28.11
C VAL A 47 -3.37 15.22 -28.71
N THR A 48 -4.49 15.41 -28.01
CA THR A 48 -5.77 14.77 -28.35
C THR A 48 -6.75 15.68 -29.09
N LYS A 49 -6.51 16.99 -29.08
CA LYS A 49 -7.45 18.03 -29.57
C LYS A 49 -8.80 18.06 -28.86
N LEU A 50 -8.95 17.31 -27.74
CA LEU A 50 -10.16 17.31 -26.92
C LEU A 50 -10.20 18.56 -26.03
N ASN A 51 -11.41 18.99 -25.67
CA ASN A 51 -11.59 20.07 -24.71
C ASN A 51 -11.18 19.59 -23.30
N PRO A 52 -10.18 20.19 -22.66
CA PRO A 52 -9.71 19.75 -21.33
C PRO A 52 -10.80 19.78 -20.27
N PHE A 53 -11.73 20.72 -20.33
CA PHE A 53 -12.84 20.80 -19.38
C PHE A 53 -13.77 19.59 -19.48
N GLN A 54 -14.10 19.14 -20.69
CA GLN A 54 -14.90 17.93 -20.89
C GLN A 54 -14.17 16.68 -20.39
N VAL A 55 -12.84 16.62 -20.54
CA VAL A 55 -12.03 15.51 -20.01
C VAL A 55 -12.05 15.51 -18.48
N TYR A 56 -11.89 16.66 -17.83
CA TYR A 56 -11.97 16.75 -16.37
C TYR A 56 -13.36 16.45 -15.83
N GLU A 57 -14.42 16.94 -16.51
CA GLU A 57 -15.79 16.58 -16.18
C GLU A 57 -16.02 15.07 -16.29
N GLY A 58 -15.52 14.44 -17.38
CA GLY A 58 -15.60 13.00 -17.56
C GLY A 58 -14.85 12.20 -16.48
N ILE A 59 -13.68 12.67 -16.03
CA ILE A 59 -12.94 12.06 -14.90
C ILE A 59 -13.76 12.16 -13.61
N PHE A 60 -14.33 13.33 -13.32
CA PHE A 60 -15.14 13.53 -12.12
C PHE A 60 -16.44 12.70 -12.19
N ASP A 61 -17.12 12.69 -13.32
CA ASP A 61 -18.33 11.88 -13.54
C ASP A 61 -18.02 10.37 -13.46
N GLY A 62 -16.86 9.96 -13.96
CA GLY A 62 -16.37 8.58 -13.84
C GLY A 62 -16.21 8.13 -12.38
N ALA A 63 -15.78 9.03 -11.50
CA ALA A 63 -15.58 8.74 -10.09
C ALA A 63 -16.84 8.90 -9.24
N PHE A 64 -17.67 9.92 -9.51
CA PHE A 64 -18.75 10.36 -8.62
C PHE A 64 -20.10 10.53 -9.29
N GLY A 65 -20.22 10.36 -10.61
CA GLY A 65 -21.43 10.66 -11.37
C GLY A 65 -22.64 9.77 -11.07
N THR A 66 -22.46 8.63 -10.41
CA THR A 66 -23.54 7.76 -9.95
C THR A 66 -23.24 7.19 -8.56
N PRO A 67 -24.26 6.84 -7.75
CA PRO A 67 -24.04 6.20 -6.45
C PRO A 67 -23.14 4.96 -6.53
N ARG A 68 -23.30 4.13 -7.56
CA ARG A 68 -22.47 2.95 -7.78
C ARG A 68 -21.00 3.31 -8.02
N ARG A 69 -20.73 4.32 -8.87
CA ARG A 69 -19.35 4.79 -9.15
C ARG A 69 -18.71 5.36 -7.88
N SER A 70 -19.46 6.16 -7.11
CA SER A 70 -18.99 6.70 -5.84
C SER A 70 -18.60 5.61 -4.84
N TRP A 71 -19.39 4.53 -4.72
CA TRP A 71 -19.06 3.40 -3.87
C TRP A 71 -17.83 2.61 -4.35
N VAL A 72 -17.65 2.46 -5.67
CA VAL A 72 -16.42 1.88 -6.24
C VAL A 72 -15.21 2.75 -5.90
N THR A 73 -15.33 4.06 -6.04
CA THR A 73 -14.28 5.01 -5.66
C THR A 73 -13.93 4.92 -4.17
N VAL A 74 -14.95 4.81 -3.30
CA VAL A 74 -14.75 4.60 -1.85
C VAL A 74 -14.04 3.27 -1.59
N ARG A 75 -14.46 2.17 -2.25
CA ARG A 75 -13.79 0.86 -2.14
C ARG A 75 -12.31 0.96 -2.48
N ASP A 76 -11.98 1.58 -3.61
CA ASP A 76 -10.60 1.69 -4.09
C ASP A 76 -9.77 2.58 -3.15
N ALA A 77 -10.35 3.67 -2.66
CA ALA A 77 -9.71 4.52 -1.64
C ALA A 77 -9.45 3.76 -0.33
N MET A 78 -10.40 2.92 0.11
CA MET A 78 -10.22 2.08 1.31
C MET A 78 -9.14 1.01 1.10
N MET A 79 -9.05 0.41 -0.09
CA MET A 79 -7.96 -0.53 -0.40
C MET A 79 -6.59 0.16 -0.33
N LEU A 80 -6.45 1.34 -0.92
CA LEU A 80 -5.21 2.12 -0.83
C LEU A 80 -4.88 2.52 0.62
N LEU A 81 -5.89 2.92 1.39
CA LEU A 81 -5.71 3.22 2.82
C LEU A 81 -5.25 2.00 3.60
N CYS A 82 -5.84 0.83 3.37
CA CYS A 82 -5.45 -0.44 4.00
C CYS A 82 -3.97 -0.75 3.75
N ILE A 83 -3.52 -0.62 2.49
CA ILE A 83 -2.12 -0.82 2.11
C ILE A 83 -1.22 0.19 2.82
N GLY A 84 -1.58 1.47 2.79
CA GLY A 84 -0.81 2.54 3.44
C GLY A 84 -0.69 2.35 4.94
N VAL A 85 -1.77 1.93 5.61
CA VAL A 85 -1.80 1.63 7.04
C VAL A 85 -0.94 0.40 7.35
N GLY A 86 -1.00 -0.65 6.54
CA GLY A 86 -0.16 -1.84 6.69
C GLY A 86 1.34 -1.55 6.55
N LEU A 87 1.70 -0.61 5.66
CA LEU A 87 3.10 -0.20 5.46
C LEU A 87 3.61 0.78 6.51
N ALA A 88 2.74 1.47 7.24
CA ALA A 88 3.13 2.53 8.17
C ALA A 88 4.17 2.09 9.22
N PRO A 89 4.11 0.88 9.85
CA PRO A 89 5.12 0.41 10.79
C PRO A 89 6.50 0.25 10.15
N ALA A 90 6.57 -0.32 8.94
CA ALA A 90 7.82 -0.52 8.21
C ALA A 90 8.49 0.82 7.87
N PHE A 91 7.75 1.77 7.30
CA PHE A 91 8.27 3.10 6.99
C PHE A 91 8.67 3.90 8.24
N LYS A 92 7.92 3.76 9.34
CA LYS A 92 8.26 4.38 10.61
C LYS A 92 9.60 3.86 11.16
N MET A 93 9.90 2.58 10.92
CA MET A 93 11.18 1.95 11.25
C MET A 93 12.30 2.28 10.24
N ARG A 94 12.02 3.05 9.19
CA ARG A 94 12.88 3.30 8.02
C ARG A 94 13.25 2.03 7.24
N PHE A 95 12.42 1.03 7.29
CA PHE A 95 12.50 -0.13 6.41
C PHE A 95 11.69 0.17 5.13
N TRP A 96 12.40 0.32 4.01
CA TRP A 96 11.78 0.65 2.72
C TRP A 96 11.18 -0.60 2.06
N ASN A 97 9.98 -0.97 2.53
CA ASN A 97 9.26 -2.10 1.96
C ASN A 97 8.55 -1.71 0.66
N ILE A 98 9.20 -1.97 -0.49
CA ILE A 98 8.56 -1.88 -1.82
C ILE A 98 7.81 -3.18 -2.15
N GLY A 99 7.93 -4.21 -1.31
CA GLY A 99 7.37 -5.55 -1.48
C GLY A 99 5.91 -5.71 -1.08
N ALA A 100 5.18 -4.64 -0.77
CA ALA A 100 3.78 -4.73 -0.36
C ALA A 100 2.89 -5.36 -1.42
N GLU A 101 3.14 -5.09 -2.70
CA GLU A 101 2.42 -5.70 -3.82
C GLU A 101 2.53 -7.23 -3.77
N GLY A 102 3.75 -7.76 -3.59
CA GLY A 102 3.98 -9.19 -3.45
C GLY A 102 3.27 -9.81 -2.25
N GLN A 103 3.26 -9.14 -1.10
CA GLN A 103 2.52 -9.60 0.08
C GLN A 103 1.01 -9.71 -0.18
N ILE A 104 0.44 -8.71 -0.87
CA ILE A 104 -0.98 -8.71 -1.25
C ILE A 104 -1.28 -9.82 -2.25
N LEU A 105 -0.43 -9.99 -3.27
CA LEU A 105 -0.61 -11.03 -4.27
C LEU A 105 -0.58 -12.43 -3.66
N ILE A 106 0.38 -12.72 -2.78
CA ILE A 106 0.45 -14.01 -2.09
C ILE A 106 -0.75 -14.24 -1.18
N GLY A 107 -1.16 -13.23 -0.41
CA GLY A 107 -2.39 -13.30 0.38
C GLY A 107 -3.63 -13.56 -0.50
N GLY A 108 -3.71 -12.89 -1.65
CA GLY A 108 -4.78 -13.05 -2.63
C GLY A 108 -4.84 -14.45 -3.26
N ILE A 109 -3.69 -15.03 -3.66
CA ILE A 109 -3.60 -16.39 -4.18
C ILE A 109 -4.13 -17.40 -3.15
N VAL A 110 -3.68 -17.29 -1.91
CA VAL A 110 -4.09 -18.18 -0.84
C VAL A 110 -5.59 -18.06 -0.57
N THR A 111 -6.11 -16.84 -0.50
CA THR A 111 -7.55 -16.57 -0.34
C THR A 111 -8.35 -17.18 -1.48
N ALA A 112 -7.96 -16.94 -2.73
CA ALA A 112 -8.62 -17.48 -3.91
C ALA A 112 -8.60 -19.03 -3.94
N GLY A 113 -7.47 -19.62 -3.56
CA GLY A 113 -7.32 -21.08 -3.44
C GLY A 113 -8.29 -21.70 -2.43
N PHE A 114 -8.37 -21.13 -1.23
CA PHE A 114 -9.30 -21.59 -0.20
C PHE A 114 -10.76 -21.37 -0.60
N MET A 115 -11.07 -20.22 -1.19
CA MET A 115 -12.41 -19.92 -1.69
C MET A 115 -12.88 -20.92 -2.78
N ARG A 116 -11.97 -21.33 -3.66
CA ARG A 116 -12.25 -22.34 -4.70
C ARG A 116 -12.36 -23.75 -4.13
N ALA A 117 -11.50 -24.10 -3.17
CA ALA A 117 -11.43 -25.46 -2.63
C ALA A 117 -12.58 -25.79 -1.68
N PHE A 118 -13.05 -24.81 -0.90
CA PHE A 118 -14.01 -25.00 0.19
C PHE A 118 -15.30 -24.22 0.01
N GLY A 119 -15.47 -23.49 -1.10
CA GLY A 119 -16.72 -22.81 -1.41
C GLY A 119 -17.85 -23.84 -1.65
N GLY A 120 -18.90 -23.76 -0.83
CA GLY A 120 -20.02 -24.71 -0.83
C GLY A 120 -19.91 -25.84 0.19
N ASP A 121 -18.69 -26.20 0.66
CA ASP A 121 -18.48 -27.26 1.65
C ASP A 121 -18.55 -26.73 3.11
N ILE A 122 -18.20 -25.47 3.29
CA ILE A 122 -18.10 -24.80 4.59
C ILE A 122 -19.02 -23.59 4.61
N SER A 123 -19.59 -23.27 5.78
CA SER A 123 -20.42 -22.06 5.93
C SER A 123 -19.61 -20.79 5.61
N THR A 124 -20.21 -19.86 4.90
CA THR A 124 -19.55 -18.60 4.48
C THR A 124 -18.85 -17.83 5.61
N PRO A 125 -19.42 -17.66 6.81
CA PRO A 125 -18.72 -16.98 7.90
C PRO A 125 -17.45 -17.70 8.35
N LEU A 126 -17.48 -19.03 8.44
CA LEU A 126 -16.30 -19.83 8.82
C LEU A 126 -15.23 -19.76 7.72
N LEU A 127 -15.65 -19.86 6.46
CA LEU A 127 -14.75 -19.74 5.31
C LEU A 127 -14.06 -18.36 5.30
N LEU A 128 -14.77 -17.27 5.57
CA LEU A 128 -14.21 -15.92 5.67
C LEU A 128 -13.14 -15.82 6.77
N VAL A 129 -13.40 -16.40 7.94
CA VAL A 129 -12.41 -16.40 9.05
C VAL A 129 -11.17 -17.22 8.65
N ILE A 130 -11.35 -18.40 8.07
CA ILE A 130 -10.22 -19.23 7.60
C ILE A 130 -9.40 -18.48 6.55
N MET A 131 -10.06 -17.90 5.53
CA MET A 131 -9.38 -17.12 4.48
C MET A 131 -8.62 -15.94 5.06
N ALA A 132 -9.20 -15.20 6.02
CA ALA A 132 -8.53 -14.11 6.69
C ALA A 132 -7.26 -14.57 7.43
N VAL A 133 -7.35 -15.65 8.21
CA VAL A 133 -6.21 -16.18 8.97
C VAL A 133 -5.10 -16.67 8.03
N VAL A 134 -5.43 -17.50 7.03
CA VAL A 134 -4.41 -18.06 6.13
C VAL A 134 -3.79 -17.00 5.22
N SER A 135 -4.56 -15.99 4.79
CA SER A 135 -4.06 -14.85 4.03
C SER A 135 -3.08 -14.01 4.86
N LEU A 136 -3.41 -13.72 6.12
CA LEU A 136 -2.51 -13.02 7.05
C LEU A 136 -1.22 -13.79 7.27
N LEU A 137 -1.30 -15.10 7.51
CA LEU A 137 -0.13 -15.96 7.70
C LEU A 137 0.74 -16.01 6.44
N ALA A 138 0.14 -16.11 5.27
CA ALA A 138 0.87 -16.14 4.00
C ALA A 138 1.56 -14.81 3.71
N GLY A 139 0.87 -13.68 3.90
CA GLY A 139 1.44 -12.34 3.76
C GLY A 139 2.56 -12.07 4.77
N ALA A 140 2.37 -12.47 6.03
CA ALA A 140 3.38 -12.37 7.08
C ALA A 140 4.62 -13.22 6.75
N ALA A 141 4.45 -14.48 6.36
CA ALA A 141 5.54 -15.36 5.95
C ALA A 141 6.33 -14.76 4.78
N TRP A 142 5.62 -14.20 3.78
CA TRP A 142 6.26 -13.54 2.65
C TRP A 142 7.07 -12.31 3.06
N GLY A 143 6.52 -11.46 3.94
CA GLY A 143 7.19 -10.27 4.45
C GLY A 143 8.36 -10.58 5.40
N MET A 144 8.32 -11.71 6.12
CA MET A 144 9.42 -12.14 6.99
C MET A 144 10.68 -12.51 6.20
N VAL A 145 10.57 -12.98 4.95
CA VAL A 145 11.74 -13.36 4.14
C VAL A 145 12.71 -12.17 3.99
N PRO A 146 12.34 -11.04 3.36
CA PRO A 146 13.26 -9.90 3.22
C PRO A 146 13.68 -9.31 4.56
N ALA A 147 12.80 -9.31 5.56
CA ALA A 147 13.10 -8.83 6.90
C ALA A 147 14.20 -9.64 7.59
N THR A 148 14.17 -10.97 7.43
CA THR A 148 15.18 -11.88 7.97
C THR A 148 16.54 -11.65 7.29
N PHE A 149 16.55 -11.54 5.96
CA PHE A 149 17.77 -11.25 5.20
C PHE A 149 18.37 -9.89 5.60
N LYS A 150 17.54 -8.86 5.77
CA LYS A 150 17.99 -7.56 6.30
C LYS A 150 18.54 -7.68 7.71
N ALA A 151 17.84 -8.36 8.61
CA ALA A 151 18.22 -8.45 10.02
C ALA A 151 19.48 -9.28 10.26
N VAL A 152 19.75 -10.33 9.47
CA VAL A 152 20.89 -11.24 9.66
C VAL A 152 22.10 -10.80 8.84
N TRP A 153 21.90 -10.48 7.55
CA TRP A 153 22.99 -10.21 6.61
C TRP A 153 23.09 -8.74 6.18
N ASN A 154 22.23 -7.87 6.73
CA ASN A 154 22.20 -6.44 6.40
C ASN A 154 22.07 -6.17 4.88
N THR A 155 21.30 -7.01 4.19
CA THR A 155 21.01 -6.84 2.76
C THR A 155 20.24 -5.54 2.49
N ASN A 156 20.25 -5.07 1.23
CA ASN A 156 19.43 -3.93 0.83
C ASN A 156 17.96 -4.36 0.75
N GLU A 157 17.16 -3.88 1.72
CA GLU A 157 15.74 -4.22 1.85
C GLU A 157 14.91 -3.78 0.66
N THR A 158 15.23 -2.62 0.07
CA THR A 158 14.50 -2.06 -1.08
C THR A 158 14.62 -2.96 -2.31
N LEU A 159 15.85 -3.38 -2.64
CA LEU A 159 16.10 -4.27 -3.76
C LEU A 159 15.53 -5.66 -3.52
N PHE A 160 15.70 -6.19 -2.29
CA PHE A 160 15.22 -7.52 -1.97
C PHE A 160 13.69 -7.61 -2.02
N THR A 161 12.98 -6.62 -1.43
CA THR A 161 11.52 -6.59 -1.48
C THR A 161 10.98 -6.37 -2.89
N LEU A 162 11.68 -5.59 -3.73
CA LEU A 162 11.33 -5.43 -5.13
C LEU A 162 11.47 -6.75 -5.91
N MET A 163 12.57 -7.50 -5.70
CA MET A 163 12.73 -8.83 -6.33
C MET A 163 11.64 -9.81 -5.89
N MET A 164 11.24 -9.78 -4.62
CA MET A 164 10.14 -10.59 -4.11
C MET A 164 8.80 -10.27 -4.79
N ASN A 165 8.55 -9.01 -5.19
CA ASN A 165 7.36 -8.67 -5.99
C ASN A 165 7.34 -9.41 -7.32
N TYR A 166 8.45 -9.42 -8.06
CA TYR A 166 8.52 -10.14 -9.34
C TYR A 166 8.26 -11.64 -9.16
N VAL A 167 8.77 -12.25 -8.11
CA VAL A 167 8.49 -13.66 -7.79
C VAL A 167 6.99 -13.85 -7.50
N ALA A 168 6.38 -12.97 -6.72
CA ALA A 168 4.95 -13.03 -6.40
C ALA A 168 4.07 -12.84 -7.66
N ILE A 169 4.44 -11.93 -8.56
CA ILE A 169 3.75 -11.71 -9.84
C ILE A 169 3.80 -12.98 -10.69
N GLN A 170 4.98 -13.65 -10.79
CA GLN A 170 5.10 -14.89 -11.55
C GLN A 170 4.30 -16.04 -10.93
N LEU A 171 4.30 -16.15 -9.60
CA LEU A 171 3.45 -17.13 -8.90
C LEU A 171 1.97 -16.85 -9.16
N THR A 172 1.56 -15.57 -9.11
CA THR A 172 0.17 -15.19 -9.42
C THR A 172 -0.20 -15.57 -10.84
N SER A 173 0.65 -15.27 -11.80
CA SER A 173 0.43 -15.62 -13.21
C SER A 173 0.30 -17.12 -13.41
N TYR A 174 1.12 -17.92 -12.72
CA TYR A 174 1.05 -19.37 -12.74
C TYR A 174 -0.29 -19.87 -12.19
N PHE A 175 -0.73 -19.39 -11.03
CA PHE A 175 -2.01 -19.81 -10.45
C PHE A 175 -3.21 -19.31 -11.25
N VAL A 176 -3.14 -18.12 -11.86
CA VAL A 176 -4.18 -17.64 -12.77
C VAL A 176 -4.31 -18.58 -13.96
N ALA A 177 -3.21 -18.98 -14.59
CA ALA A 177 -3.22 -19.94 -15.70
C ALA A 177 -3.73 -21.33 -15.26
N LEU A 178 -3.38 -21.79 -14.05
CA LEU A 178 -3.85 -23.07 -13.51
C LEU A 178 -5.36 -23.06 -13.18
N TRP A 179 -5.90 -21.90 -12.78
CA TRP A 179 -7.29 -21.74 -12.33
C TRP A 179 -8.18 -21.02 -13.35
N GLU A 180 -7.70 -20.80 -14.56
CA GLU A 180 -8.45 -20.06 -15.58
C GLU A 180 -9.84 -20.65 -15.85
N ASN A 181 -10.80 -19.76 -16.00
CA ASN A 181 -12.17 -20.14 -16.33
C ASN A 181 -12.84 -18.99 -17.14
N PRO A 182 -13.22 -19.24 -18.41
CA PRO A 182 -13.01 -20.47 -19.19
C PRO A 182 -11.53 -20.72 -19.56
N VAL A 183 -11.19 -21.97 -19.88
CA VAL A 183 -9.84 -22.36 -20.31
C VAL A 183 -9.38 -21.53 -21.50
N GLY A 184 -8.14 -20.99 -21.46
CA GLY A 184 -7.58 -20.11 -22.49
C GLY A 184 -7.91 -18.62 -22.30
N SER A 185 -8.62 -18.25 -21.22
CA SER A 185 -9.02 -16.85 -20.97
C SER A 185 -7.97 -16.01 -20.25
N ASN A 186 -6.94 -16.65 -19.66
CA ASN A 186 -5.96 -16.03 -18.77
C ASN A 186 -6.60 -15.26 -17.58
N THR A 187 -7.81 -15.67 -17.17
CA THR A 187 -8.51 -15.09 -16.03
C THR A 187 -9.17 -16.17 -15.17
N VAL A 188 -9.19 -15.99 -13.87
CA VAL A 188 -9.88 -16.89 -12.95
C VAL A 188 -11.40 -16.69 -13.00
N GLY A 189 -11.86 -15.59 -13.60
CA GLY A 189 -13.25 -15.19 -13.57
C GLY A 189 -13.68 -14.74 -12.16
N VAL A 190 -14.99 -14.69 -11.95
CA VAL A 190 -15.57 -14.37 -10.64
C VAL A 190 -15.82 -15.66 -9.87
N ILE A 191 -15.04 -15.88 -8.81
CA ILE A 191 -15.13 -17.08 -7.98
C ILE A 191 -16.47 -17.08 -7.23
N ASN A 192 -17.18 -18.21 -7.25
CA ASN A 192 -18.46 -18.44 -6.56
C ASN A 192 -19.53 -17.38 -6.85
N GLN A 193 -19.59 -16.87 -8.09
CA GLN A 193 -20.54 -15.81 -8.49
C GLN A 193 -22.01 -16.16 -8.19
N ARG A 194 -22.40 -17.44 -8.35
CA ARG A 194 -23.79 -17.89 -8.17
C ARG A 194 -24.17 -18.10 -6.71
N THR A 195 -23.25 -18.68 -5.91
CA THR A 195 -23.50 -19.07 -4.52
C THR A 195 -23.09 -17.98 -3.55
N LYS A 196 -22.21 -17.07 -3.97
CA LYS A 196 -21.59 -16.00 -3.14
C LYS A 196 -20.83 -16.56 -1.91
N ASP A 197 -20.43 -17.85 -1.94
CA ASP A 197 -19.67 -18.45 -0.84
C ASP A 197 -18.30 -17.80 -0.69
N GLY A 198 -17.99 -17.38 0.54
CA GLY A 198 -16.76 -16.65 0.86
C GLY A 198 -16.76 -15.17 0.46
N TRP A 199 -17.90 -14.62 0.01
CA TRP A 199 -18.04 -13.19 -0.23
C TRP A 199 -18.35 -12.46 1.09
N PHE A 200 -17.91 -11.20 1.18
CA PHE A 200 -18.31 -10.36 2.29
C PHE A 200 -19.82 -10.10 2.25
N PRO A 201 -20.51 -10.19 3.41
CA PRO A 201 -21.93 -9.85 3.49
C PRO A 201 -22.12 -8.35 3.21
N GLU A 202 -23.25 -8.02 2.61
CA GLU A 202 -23.67 -6.64 2.42
C GLU A 202 -23.92 -5.99 3.77
N LEU A 203 -23.34 -4.82 4.01
CA LEU A 203 -23.56 -4.03 5.21
C LEU A 203 -24.23 -2.70 4.83
N PHE A 204 -25.33 -2.36 5.49
CA PHE A 204 -26.14 -1.17 5.16
C PHE A 204 -26.66 -1.15 3.70
N GLY A 205 -26.94 -2.32 3.13
CA GLY A 205 -27.37 -2.44 1.73
C GLY A 205 -26.28 -2.12 0.69
N GLN A 206 -25.00 -2.16 1.13
CA GLN A 206 -23.86 -1.89 0.26
C GLN A 206 -22.88 -3.06 0.25
N GLU A 207 -22.49 -3.50 -0.94
CA GLU A 207 -21.53 -4.61 -1.13
C GLU A 207 -20.18 -4.34 -0.47
N TYR A 208 -19.73 -3.08 -0.41
CA TYR A 208 -18.42 -2.69 0.10
C TYR A 208 -18.46 -2.14 1.53
N GLY A 209 -19.63 -2.12 2.19
CA GLY A 209 -19.81 -1.53 3.52
C GLY A 209 -18.91 -2.17 4.58
N LEU A 210 -18.83 -3.50 4.59
CA LEU A 210 -17.98 -4.23 5.54
C LEU A 210 -16.49 -3.93 5.34
N ASN A 211 -16.03 -3.83 4.09
CA ASN A 211 -14.65 -3.45 3.79
C ASN A 211 -14.28 -2.09 4.37
N VAL A 212 -15.16 -1.08 4.19
CA VAL A 212 -14.96 0.26 4.76
C VAL A 212 -14.81 0.21 6.27
N VAL A 213 -15.72 -0.49 6.96
CA VAL A 213 -15.69 -0.61 8.42
C VAL A 213 -14.39 -1.30 8.89
N LEU A 214 -14.01 -2.41 8.27
CA LEU A 214 -12.80 -3.14 8.64
C LEU A 214 -11.55 -2.30 8.46
N VAL A 215 -11.42 -1.56 7.35
CA VAL A 215 -10.26 -0.70 7.08
C VAL A 215 -10.19 0.48 8.05
N LEU A 216 -11.33 1.08 8.40
CA LEU A 216 -11.37 2.14 9.42
C LEU A 216 -10.96 1.61 10.80
N LEU A 217 -11.46 0.44 11.20
CA LEU A 217 -11.06 -0.22 12.46
C LEU A 217 -9.56 -0.55 12.45
N LEU A 218 -9.04 -1.08 11.34
CA LEU A 218 -7.61 -1.34 11.17
C LEU A 218 -6.79 -0.04 11.30
N THR A 219 -7.26 1.06 10.70
CA THR A 219 -6.58 2.37 10.77
C THR A 219 -6.50 2.88 12.21
N VAL A 220 -7.62 2.83 12.94
CA VAL A 220 -7.65 3.22 14.36
C VAL A 220 -6.78 2.28 15.19
N GLY A 221 -6.89 0.98 14.97
CA GLY A 221 -6.09 -0.04 15.66
C GLY A 221 -4.59 0.17 15.43
N MET A 222 -4.17 0.43 14.20
CA MET A 222 -2.77 0.71 13.87
C MET A 222 -2.26 2.01 14.50
N PHE A 223 -3.09 3.05 14.53
CA PHE A 223 -2.75 4.29 15.24
C PHE A 223 -2.51 4.04 16.73
N LEU A 224 -3.43 3.31 17.39
CA LEU A 224 -3.30 2.97 18.81
C LEU A 224 -2.06 2.07 19.05
N TYR A 225 -1.86 1.08 18.20
CA TYR A 225 -0.69 0.19 18.24
C TYR A 225 0.62 0.96 18.16
N LEU A 226 0.79 1.82 17.13
CA LEU A 226 2.02 2.57 16.93
C LEU A 226 2.26 3.63 18.02
N LYS A 227 1.19 4.15 18.63
CA LYS A 227 1.30 5.23 19.62
C LYS A 227 1.46 4.71 21.06
N TYR A 228 0.78 3.62 21.42
CA TYR A 228 0.67 3.20 22.82
C TYR A 228 1.30 1.83 23.12
N SER A 229 1.66 1.03 22.11
CA SER A 229 2.26 -0.27 22.37
C SER A 229 3.78 -0.17 22.58
N LYS A 230 4.34 -1.15 23.32
CA LYS A 230 5.79 -1.31 23.49
C LYS A 230 6.48 -1.48 22.13
N GLN A 231 5.89 -2.25 21.22
CA GLN A 231 6.45 -2.48 19.90
C GLN A 231 6.42 -1.21 19.03
N GLY A 232 5.37 -0.38 19.13
CA GLY A 232 5.30 0.91 18.45
C GLY A 232 6.40 1.89 18.93
N TYR A 233 6.74 1.84 20.21
CA TYR A 233 7.88 2.55 20.77
C TYR A 233 9.21 2.01 20.21
N GLU A 234 9.43 0.68 20.25
CA GLU A 234 10.63 0.04 19.71
C GLU A 234 10.84 0.37 18.24
N ILE A 235 9.76 0.32 17.41
CA ILE A 235 9.75 0.71 15.99
C ILE A 235 10.22 2.17 15.82
N SER A 236 9.73 3.09 16.65
CA SER A 236 10.12 4.51 16.59
C SER A 236 11.58 4.71 16.90
N VAL A 237 12.09 4.09 17.98
CA VAL A 237 13.49 4.20 18.38
C VAL A 237 14.45 3.60 17.35
N VAL A 238 14.09 2.44 16.77
CA VAL A 238 14.87 1.84 15.67
C VAL A 238 14.87 2.74 14.44
N GLY A 239 13.75 3.37 14.12
CA GLY A 239 13.63 4.31 13.01
C GLY A 239 14.43 5.60 13.22
N ASP A 240 14.57 6.08 14.44
CA ASP A 240 15.40 7.24 14.74
C ASP A 240 16.89 6.91 14.61
N SER A 241 17.34 5.84 15.25
CA SER A 241 18.72 5.35 15.17
C SER A 241 18.83 3.90 15.66
N GLU A 242 19.31 3.00 14.79
CA GLU A 242 19.60 1.61 15.18
C GLU A 242 20.64 1.51 16.32
N ASN A 243 21.64 2.39 16.31
CA ASN A 243 22.67 2.38 17.36
C ASN A 243 22.04 2.79 18.70
N THR A 244 21.24 3.83 18.74
CA THR A 244 20.53 4.26 19.96
C THR A 244 19.61 3.16 20.47
N ALA A 245 18.90 2.45 19.57
CA ALA A 245 18.07 1.31 19.94
C ALA A 245 18.87 0.19 20.61
N ARG A 246 20.05 -0.14 20.07
CA ARG A 246 20.94 -1.15 20.66
C ARG A 246 21.46 -0.74 22.05
N TYR A 247 21.86 0.53 22.23
CA TYR A 247 22.25 1.06 23.54
C TYR A 247 21.11 1.02 24.57
N ALA A 248 19.86 1.22 24.11
CA ALA A 248 18.68 1.09 24.96
C ALA A 248 18.26 -0.37 25.23
N GLY A 249 19.05 -1.37 24.78
CA GLY A 249 18.75 -2.79 24.98
C GLY A 249 17.67 -3.37 24.04
N ILE A 250 17.30 -2.63 22.98
CA ILE A 250 16.31 -3.09 22.01
C ILE A 250 16.98 -4.03 20.99
N ASN A 251 16.38 -5.20 20.79
CA ASN A 251 16.85 -6.15 19.79
C ASN A 251 16.33 -5.76 18.40
N VAL A 252 17.13 -4.96 17.66
CA VAL A 252 16.81 -4.45 16.34
C VAL A 252 16.37 -5.56 15.36
N LYS A 253 17.10 -6.71 15.33
CA LYS A 253 16.78 -7.85 14.47
C LYS A 253 15.35 -8.38 14.73
N LYS A 254 15.02 -8.56 16.01
CA LYS A 254 13.70 -9.06 16.42
C LYS A 254 12.60 -8.06 16.09
N VAL A 255 12.86 -6.76 16.30
CA VAL A 255 11.90 -5.69 15.96
C VAL A 255 11.65 -5.67 14.46
N THR A 256 12.71 -5.72 13.64
CA THR A 256 12.59 -5.72 12.16
C THR A 256 11.73 -6.90 11.66
N ILE A 257 12.03 -8.12 12.10
CA ILE A 257 11.28 -9.31 11.66
C ILE A 257 9.81 -9.24 12.10
N ARG A 258 9.56 -8.88 13.37
CA ARG A 258 8.18 -8.79 13.90
C ARG A 258 7.36 -7.67 13.29
N THR A 259 7.99 -6.60 12.82
CA THR A 259 7.30 -5.48 12.18
C THR A 259 6.88 -5.82 10.76
N MET A 260 7.63 -6.70 10.10
CA MET A 260 7.35 -7.13 8.73
C MET A 260 6.44 -8.37 8.65
N ALA A 261 6.28 -9.09 9.76
CA ALA A 261 5.32 -10.16 9.94
C ALA A 261 3.93 -9.60 10.30
#